data_e717660f78b8ecaa9564e2ca849abd01
#
_entry.id   e717660f78b8ecaa9564e2ca849abd01
#
_cell.length_a   1.000
_cell.length_b   1.000
_cell.length_c   1.000
_cell.angle_alpha   90.00
_cell.angle_beta   90.00
_cell.angle_gamma   90.00
#
_symmetry.space_group_name_H-M   'P 1'
#
loop_
_entity.id
_entity.type
_entity.pdbx_description
1 polymer ?
#
loop_
_entity_poly.entity_id
_entity_poly.type
_entity_poly.pdbx_seq_one_letter_code
_entity_poly.pdbx_strand_id
1 'polypeptide(L)'
;VKNPEEKTTFNQQLEKWQDQVSSMDKRPGSFTTISGVPLKPLYTPLDLEKLDFEADLGLPGSYPYTRGVQDNMYRGRYWTMRQFSGFGDAFDSNRRYRYLLEQGQTGLSVAFDLPTIMGYDSDHERSLGEVGRCGVAIDSLEDMEVLFSRIPLDQVTTSMTINGPAAIIWCMYLANAQNQGVGLHQVGGTIQNDILKEYIAQKSWIFPPDPSMRLITDILAFAADHVPKWNTISISGYHIREAGSTAVQELAFTLADGFAYVEAGIAAGLNVDTFAPRLSFFFNAHLDFFEEICKYRAARRIWARHLKERYGAKDPRSLKLRFHTQTAGCSLTAQEPENNIVRTTLEALSAVLGGTQSLHTNSMDEVLALPTEKAVTIALRTQQIIAHESGVANTIDPLAGSYFVEALTNQMEEEAEAYFERIEKLGGVLKAIDCGFFQQEIADAAYLFQQAVDKQERIVVGVNRFNSDDKPQIELLKIDPAVEKKQVERLKKLREKRDNNAVSNALNDLRIAAKTNENLVPKILTAVKCYATGGEIVALLKEVFGEYREKPLF
;
A
#
# COMPACT_ATOMS: atom_id res chain seq x y z
N VAL A 1 36.56 9.01 13.80
CA VAL A 1 37.68 9.94 14.01
C VAL A 1 37.43 10.60 15.35
N LYS A 2 38.25 10.25 16.37
CA LYS A 2 37.95 10.56 17.78
C LYS A 2 38.55 11.88 18.28
N ASN A 3 39.54 12.44 17.59
CA ASN A 3 40.16 13.68 17.99
C ASN A 3 40.49 14.60 16.78
N PRO A 4 40.78 15.91 17.00
CA PRO A 4 41.03 16.86 15.91
C PRO A 4 42.23 16.52 15.02
N GLU A 5 43.27 15.93 15.57
CA GLU A 5 44.49 15.56 14.82
C GLU A 5 44.21 14.37 13.90
N GLU A 6 43.50 13.33 14.41
CA GLU A 6 43.04 12.21 13.59
C GLU A 6 42.11 12.68 12.47
N LYS A 7 41.20 13.62 12.74
CA LYS A 7 40.31 14.22 11.75
C LYS A 7 41.09 14.94 10.66
N THR A 8 42.11 15.72 11.03
CA THR A 8 42.95 16.44 10.06
C THR A 8 43.74 15.47 9.18
N THR A 9 44.31 14.43 9.75
CA THR A 9 45.06 13.38 9.03
C THR A 9 44.12 12.60 8.09
N PHE A 10 42.92 12.24 8.56
CA PHE A 10 41.93 11.54 7.74
C PHE A 10 41.45 12.40 6.56
N ASN A 11 41.16 13.70 6.79
CA ASN A 11 40.76 14.62 5.72
C ASN A 11 41.82 14.72 4.63
N GLN A 12 43.11 14.85 4.99
CA GLN A 12 44.20 14.86 4.02
C GLN A 12 44.34 13.57 3.21
N GLN A 13 44.08 12.42 3.84
CA GLN A 13 44.05 11.13 3.16
C GLN A 13 42.85 11.03 2.20
N LEU A 14 41.67 11.48 2.65
CA LEU A 14 40.46 11.49 1.85
C LEU A 14 40.58 12.42 0.62
N GLU A 15 41.14 13.62 0.79
CA GLU A 15 41.40 14.55 -0.32
C GLU A 15 42.35 13.93 -1.37
N LYS A 16 43.46 13.33 -0.94
CA LYS A 16 44.37 12.62 -1.85
C LYS A 16 43.69 11.48 -2.61
N TRP A 17 42.85 10.71 -1.90
CA TRP A 17 42.11 9.63 -2.52
C TRP A 17 41.08 10.17 -3.54
N GLN A 18 40.36 11.25 -3.20
CA GLN A 18 39.38 11.88 -4.09
C GLN A 18 40.06 12.43 -5.37
N ASP A 19 41.22 13.09 -5.22
CA ASP A 19 42.00 13.57 -6.37
C ASP A 19 42.43 12.40 -7.27
N GLN A 20 42.91 11.31 -6.67
CA GLN A 20 43.30 10.12 -7.40
C GLN A 20 42.12 9.49 -8.14
N VAL A 21 40.97 9.31 -7.48
CA VAL A 21 39.76 8.73 -8.09
C VAL A 21 39.18 9.63 -9.17
N SER A 22 39.22 10.95 -8.97
CA SER A 22 38.71 11.91 -9.95
C SER A 22 39.49 11.90 -11.28
N SER A 23 40.77 11.51 -11.23
CA SER A 23 41.63 11.37 -12.41
C SER A 23 41.49 10.03 -13.14
N MET A 24 40.76 9.06 -12.58
CA MET A 24 40.56 7.75 -13.20
C MET A 24 39.41 7.78 -14.19
N ASP A 25 39.48 6.88 -15.19
CA ASP A 25 38.38 6.65 -16.11
C ASP A 25 37.15 6.10 -15.38
N LYS A 26 35.98 6.62 -15.73
CA LYS A 26 34.71 6.18 -15.19
C LYS A 26 33.96 5.35 -16.22
N ARG A 27 33.28 4.29 -15.77
CA ARG A 27 32.34 3.59 -16.65
C ARG A 27 31.26 4.55 -17.14
N PRO A 28 30.69 4.37 -18.32
CA PRO A 28 29.56 5.18 -18.79
C PRO A 28 28.32 4.97 -17.89
N GLY A 29 27.50 6.01 -17.79
CA GLY A 29 26.25 6.05 -17.00
C GLY A 29 26.30 7.05 -15.85
N SER A 30 25.13 7.34 -15.29
CA SER A 30 24.98 8.21 -14.12
C SER A 30 25.28 7.47 -12.82
N PHE A 31 25.82 8.17 -11.84
CA PHE A 31 26.02 7.68 -10.47
C PHE A 31 24.97 8.31 -9.56
N THR A 32 23.71 7.92 -9.77
CA THR A 32 22.54 8.41 -9.03
C THR A 32 21.69 7.25 -8.56
N THR A 33 20.81 7.50 -7.58
CA THR A 33 19.68 6.59 -7.31
C THR A 33 18.71 6.55 -8.49
N ILE A 34 17.71 5.69 -8.43
CA ILE A 34 16.61 5.67 -9.42
C ILE A 34 15.86 7.01 -9.43
N SER A 35 15.73 7.66 -8.30
CA SER A 35 15.10 8.98 -8.17
C SER A 35 15.97 10.15 -8.67
N GLY A 36 17.19 9.86 -9.16
CA GLY A 36 18.10 10.87 -9.69
C GLY A 36 18.99 11.56 -8.65
N VAL A 37 18.97 11.10 -7.39
CA VAL A 37 19.82 11.64 -6.32
C VAL A 37 21.30 11.31 -6.58
N PRO A 38 22.21 12.28 -6.68
CA PRO A 38 23.63 12.03 -6.91
C PRO A 38 24.27 11.28 -5.75
N LEU A 39 25.08 10.26 -6.08
CA LEU A 39 25.78 9.45 -5.09
C LEU A 39 27.29 9.79 -5.10
N LYS A 40 27.85 9.92 -3.90
CA LYS A 40 29.30 10.04 -3.72
C LYS A 40 29.98 8.71 -4.05
N PRO A 41 31.23 8.74 -4.53
CA PRO A 41 31.99 7.49 -4.76
C PRO A 41 32.32 6.75 -3.46
N LEU A 42 32.35 7.46 -2.34
CA LEU A 42 32.60 6.90 -1.00
C LEU A 42 31.84 7.71 0.05
N TYR A 43 31.27 7.02 1.03
CA TYR A 43 30.72 7.59 2.25
C TYR A 43 31.60 7.21 3.43
N THR A 44 31.77 8.13 4.38
CA THR A 44 32.75 8.07 5.47
C THR A 44 32.12 8.49 6.79
N PRO A 45 32.78 8.35 7.94
CA PRO A 45 32.31 8.90 9.20
C PRO A 45 32.00 10.41 9.16
N LEU A 46 32.61 11.17 8.23
CA LEU A 46 32.35 12.62 8.08
C LEU A 46 30.94 12.91 7.55
N ASP A 47 30.36 11.98 6.82
CA ASP A 47 29.00 12.09 6.31
C ASP A 47 27.94 11.94 7.42
N LEU A 48 28.36 11.46 8.59
CA LEU A 48 27.50 11.20 9.75
C LEU A 48 27.90 12.01 10.99
N GLU A 49 28.61 13.14 10.83
CA GLU A 49 29.05 13.95 11.98
C GLU A 49 27.92 14.45 12.88
N LYS A 50 26.73 14.65 12.29
CA LYS A 50 25.55 15.14 12.99
C LYS A 50 24.64 14.00 13.49
N LEU A 51 24.94 12.75 13.14
CA LEU A 51 24.11 11.61 13.53
C LEU A 51 24.20 11.37 15.04
N ASP A 52 23.07 11.47 15.72
CA ASP A 52 22.92 11.11 17.12
C ASP A 52 22.31 9.70 17.23
N PHE A 53 22.97 8.81 17.98
CA PHE A 53 22.52 7.42 18.08
C PHE A 53 21.14 7.31 18.74
N GLU A 54 20.87 8.08 19.80
CA GLU A 54 19.60 8.00 20.53
C GLU A 54 18.47 8.71 19.80
N ALA A 55 18.76 9.90 19.23
CA ALA A 55 17.76 10.73 18.57
C ALA A 55 17.40 10.26 17.16
N ASP A 56 18.37 9.67 16.42
CA ASP A 56 18.18 9.34 15.00
C ASP A 56 18.03 7.83 14.75
N LEU A 57 18.70 6.98 15.51
CA LEU A 57 18.67 5.52 15.33
C LEU A 57 17.84 4.82 16.40
N GLY A 58 18.20 5.00 17.66
CA GLY A 58 17.61 4.29 18.80
C GLY A 58 17.85 2.78 18.78
N LEU A 59 17.18 2.07 19.68
CA LEU A 59 17.12 0.61 19.67
C LEU A 59 15.88 0.13 18.89
N PRO A 60 15.92 -1.07 18.30
CA PRO A 60 14.73 -1.66 17.70
C PRO A 60 13.55 -1.68 18.68
N GLY A 61 12.35 -1.36 18.19
CA GLY A 61 11.14 -1.28 19.02
C GLY A 61 10.97 -0.02 19.86
N SER A 62 12.02 0.85 19.92
CA SER A 62 12.05 2.10 20.67
C SER A 62 12.07 3.32 19.75
N TYR A 63 11.55 4.46 20.26
CA TYR A 63 11.62 5.74 19.57
C TYR A 63 13.06 6.07 19.15
N PRO A 64 13.30 6.58 17.94
CA PRO A 64 12.36 6.99 16.89
C PRO A 64 11.96 5.87 15.90
N TYR A 65 12.17 4.60 16.22
CA TYR A 65 11.84 3.40 15.44
C TYR A 65 12.57 3.26 14.10
N THR A 66 13.62 3.99 13.87
CA THR A 66 14.43 3.93 12.63
C THR A 66 14.84 2.49 12.31
N ARG A 67 15.22 1.72 13.34
CA ARG A 67 15.71 0.35 13.24
C ARG A 67 14.63 -0.73 13.27
N GLY A 68 13.36 -0.35 13.35
CA GLY A 68 12.22 -1.26 13.34
C GLY A 68 11.24 -1.02 14.47
N VAL A 69 10.00 -1.47 14.28
CA VAL A 69 8.86 -1.21 15.18
C VAL A 69 8.70 -2.21 16.32
N GLN A 70 9.46 -3.31 16.30
CA GLN A 70 9.43 -4.36 17.33
C GLN A 70 10.85 -4.63 17.86
N ASP A 71 10.95 -5.01 19.14
CA ASP A 71 12.22 -5.22 19.82
C ASP A 71 13.05 -6.36 19.20
N ASN A 72 12.40 -7.40 18.72
CA ASN A 72 13.05 -8.59 18.15
C ASN A 72 12.79 -8.79 16.64
N MET A 73 12.00 -7.92 16.00
CA MET A 73 11.70 -7.95 14.56
C MET A 73 11.48 -9.39 14.04
N TYR A 74 12.18 -9.79 12.97
CA TYR A 74 12.03 -11.12 12.38
C TYR A 74 12.60 -12.28 13.20
N ARG A 75 13.41 -12.00 14.21
CA ARG A 75 13.82 -13.02 15.18
C ARG A 75 12.67 -13.50 16.07
N GLY A 76 11.62 -12.69 16.19
CA GLY A 76 10.40 -13.08 16.90
C GLY A 76 9.35 -13.69 15.96
N ARG A 77 9.14 -13.05 14.82
CA ARG A 77 8.17 -13.49 13.81
C ARG A 77 8.54 -12.92 12.46
N TYR A 78 8.52 -13.75 11.42
CA TYR A 78 8.62 -13.28 10.04
C TYR A 78 7.47 -12.33 9.67
N TRP A 79 7.65 -11.56 8.60
CA TRP A 79 6.58 -10.80 7.99
C TRP A 79 5.43 -11.70 7.56
N THR A 80 4.23 -11.17 7.51
CA THR A 80 3.09 -11.91 6.97
C THR A 80 3.28 -12.06 5.45
N MET A 81 3.41 -13.29 4.99
CA MET A 81 3.44 -13.62 3.56
C MET A 81 2.02 -13.56 3.02
N ARG A 82 1.79 -12.65 2.08
CA ARG A 82 0.44 -12.28 1.68
C ARG A 82 0.42 -11.96 0.20
N GLN A 83 -0.01 -12.93 -0.62
CA GLN A 83 -0.19 -12.71 -2.05
C GLN A 83 -1.51 -11.96 -2.31
N PHE A 84 -1.45 -10.85 -3.03
CA PHE A 84 -2.61 -10.14 -3.55
C PHE A 84 -3.27 -10.99 -4.61
N SER A 85 -4.53 -11.36 -4.43
CA SER A 85 -5.20 -12.34 -5.28
C SER A 85 -6.71 -12.13 -5.30
N GLY A 86 -7.29 -12.35 -6.45
CA GLY A 86 -8.72 -12.32 -6.71
C GLY A 86 -8.95 -12.36 -8.22
N PHE A 87 -9.90 -13.14 -8.68
CA PHE A 87 -10.34 -13.22 -10.06
C PHE A 87 -11.66 -13.97 -10.14
N GLY A 88 -12.37 -13.76 -11.23
CA GLY A 88 -13.58 -14.48 -11.50
C GLY A 88 -14.68 -14.17 -10.49
N ASP A 89 -15.45 -15.18 -10.14
CA ASP A 89 -16.44 -15.08 -9.09
C ASP A 89 -15.87 -15.44 -7.69
N ALA A 90 -16.71 -15.32 -6.68
CA ALA A 90 -16.32 -15.61 -5.29
C ALA A 90 -15.91 -17.09 -5.07
N PHE A 91 -16.40 -18.05 -5.88
CA PHE A 91 -16.00 -19.46 -5.80
C PHE A 91 -14.58 -19.67 -6.32
N ASP A 92 -14.23 -19.05 -7.45
CA ASP A 92 -12.90 -19.17 -8.03
C ASP A 92 -11.84 -18.57 -7.10
N SER A 93 -12.13 -17.40 -6.55
CA SER A 93 -11.24 -16.73 -5.60
C SER A 93 -11.14 -17.47 -4.26
N ASN A 94 -12.23 -18.03 -3.73
CA ASN A 94 -12.17 -18.88 -2.53
C ASN A 94 -11.25 -20.09 -2.73
N ARG A 95 -11.34 -20.77 -3.88
CA ARG A 95 -10.47 -21.89 -4.22
C ARG A 95 -9.01 -21.47 -4.23
N ARG A 96 -8.68 -20.31 -4.83
CA ARG A 96 -7.32 -19.74 -4.85
C ARG A 96 -6.83 -19.40 -3.44
N TYR A 97 -7.64 -18.81 -2.59
CA TYR A 97 -7.25 -18.48 -1.20
C TYR A 97 -6.93 -19.71 -0.39
N ARG A 98 -7.75 -20.74 -0.48
CA ARG A 98 -7.51 -22.02 0.20
C ARG A 98 -6.22 -22.67 -0.29
N TYR A 99 -6.01 -22.71 -1.60
CA TYR A 99 -4.75 -23.19 -2.19
C TYR A 99 -3.53 -22.43 -1.65
N LEU A 100 -3.55 -21.10 -1.63
CA LEU A 100 -2.43 -20.31 -1.13
C LEU A 100 -2.17 -20.54 0.36
N LEU A 101 -3.21 -20.68 1.19
CA LEU A 101 -3.06 -21.04 2.60
C LEU A 101 -2.42 -22.43 2.77
N GLU A 102 -2.81 -23.40 1.96
CA GLU A 102 -2.21 -24.75 1.92
C GLU A 102 -0.72 -24.70 1.48
N GLN A 103 -0.34 -23.73 0.63
CA GLN A 103 1.06 -23.51 0.21
C GLN A 103 1.90 -22.74 1.25
N GLY A 104 1.33 -22.38 2.41
CA GLY A 104 2.05 -21.73 3.51
C GLY A 104 1.95 -20.20 3.54
N GLN A 105 1.01 -19.60 2.78
CA GLN A 105 0.65 -18.21 2.96
C GLN A 105 0.06 -17.99 4.36
N THR A 106 0.39 -16.87 5.01
CA THR A 106 0.03 -16.64 6.42
C THR A 106 -1.04 -15.56 6.62
N GLY A 107 -1.56 -14.97 5.56
CA GLY A 107 -2.66 -14.02 5.55
C GLY A 107 -3.23 -13.85 4.16
N LEU A 108 -4.43 -13.31 4.03
CA LEU A 108 -5.11 -13.10 2.74
C LEU A 108 -5.05 -11.63 2.31
N SER A 109 -5.02 -11.41 1.00
CA SER A 109 -5.17 -10.09 0.39
C SER A 109 -6.11 -10.18 -0.81
N VAL A 110 -7.21 -9.43 -0.76
CA VAL A 110 -8.31 -9.50 -1.72
C VAL A 110 -8.14 -8.44 -2.80
N ALA A 111 -8.06 -8.89 -4.06
CA ALA A 111 -8.20 -8.07 -5.24
C ALA A 111 -9.65 -8.07 -5.69
N PHE A 112 -10.31 -6.92 -5.69
CA PHE A 112 -11.67 -6.74 -6.21
C PHE A 112 -11.64 -6.31 -7.67
N ASP A 113 -12.67 -6.68 -8.42
CA ASP A 113 -12.82 -6.25 -9.81
C ASP A 113 -13.18 -4.77 -9.92
N LEU A 114 -13.04 -4.22 -11.12
CA LEU A 114 -13.29 -2.79 -11.35
C LEU A 114 -14.73 -2.36 -11.03
N PRO A 115 -15.80 -3.11 -11.39
CA PRO A 115 -17.15 -2.78 -10.96
C PRO A 115 -17.28 -2.65 -9.44
N THR A 116 -16.79 -3.60 -8.68
CA THR A 116 -16.81 -3.56 -7.20
C THR A 116 -16.05 -2.34 -6.66
N ILE A 117 -14.86 -2.05 -7.20
CA ILE A 117 -14.05 -0.88 -6.81
C ILE A 117 -14.78 0.44 -7.06
N MET A 118 -15.52 0.52 -8.17
CA MET A 118 -16.26 1.72 -8.56
C MET A 118 -17.68 1.79 -7.97
N GLY A 119 -18.06 0.77 -7.18
CA GLY A 119 -19.36 0.70 -6.52
C GLY A 119 -20.53 0.45 -7.46
N TYR A 120 -20.30 -0.33 -8.51
CA TYR A 120 -21.33 -0.82 -9.44
C TYR A 120 -21.60 -2.30 -9.19
N ASP A 121 -22.87 -2.69 -9.27
CA ASP A 121 -23.25 -4.09 -9.31
C ASP A 121 -22.89 -4.71 -10.67
N SER A 122 -22.73 -6.03 -10.70
CA SER A 122 -22.29 -6.76 -11.90
C SER A 122 -23.25 -6.65 -13.10
N ASP A 123 -24.53 -6.32 -12.86
CA ASP A 123 -25.54 -6.12 -13.92
C ASP A 123 -25.67 -4.65 -14.38
N HIS A 124 -24.85 -3.75 -13.85
CA HIS A 124 -24.86 -2.36 -14.28
C HIS A 124 -24.22 -2.22 -15.69
N GLU A 125 -24.72 -1.29 -16.51
CA GLU A 125 -24.23 -1.08 -17.88
C GLU A 125 -22.72 -0.85 -18.00
N ARG A 126 -22.12 -0.18 -17.01
CA ARG A 126 -20.66 0.09 -16.95
C ARG A 126 -19.83 -1.11 -16.50
N SER A 127 -20.47 -2.17 -16.05
CA SER A 127 -19.80 -3.40 -15.59
C SER A 127 -19.58 -4.39 -16.73
N LEU A 128 -20.24 -4.17 -17.87
CA LEU A 128 -20.19 -5.08 -19.02
C LEU A 128 -18.73 -5.30 -19.50
N GLY A 129 -18.31 -6.55 -19.48
CA GLY A 129 -16.98 -6.96 -19.91
C GLY A 129 -15.86 -6.80 -18.86
N GLU A 130 -16.15 -6.27 -17.66
CA GLU A 130 -15.19 -6.03 -16.59
C GLU A 130 -15.36 -6.97 -15.38
N VAL A 131 -16.53 -7.65 -15.27
CA VAL A 131 -16.88 -8.49 -14.13
C VAL A 131 -15.90 -9.66 -13.97
N GLY A 132 -15.24 -9.72 -12.82
CA GLY A 132 -14.32 -10.79 -12.45
C GLY A 132 -12.98 -10.81 -13.20
N ARG A 133 -12.64 -9.79 -14.00
CA ARG A 133 -11.43 -9.79 -14.85
C ARG A 133 -10.15 -9.44 -14.10
N CYS A 134 -10.11 -8.33 -13.38
CA CYS A 134 -8.92 -7.84 -12.67
C CYS A 134 -8.99 -8.07 -11.16
N GLY A 135 -9.97 -8.83 -10.71
CA GLY A 135 -10.24 -9.12 -9.31
C GLY A 135 -11.53 -9.91 -9.16
N VAL A 136 -11.96 -10.17 -7.94
CA VAL A 136 -13.20 -10.88 -7.63
C VAL A 136 -14.39 -9.94 -7.65
N ALA A 137 -15.48 -10.35 -8.30
CA ALA A 137 -16.76 -9.65 -8.29
C ALA A 137 -17.50 -9.87 -6.97
N ILE A 138 -17.88 -8.78 -6.29
CA ILE A 138 -18.63 -8.79 -5.03
C ILE A 138 -19.78 -7.79 -5.12
N ASP A 139 -20.99 -8.30 -5.29
CA ASP A 139 -22.20 -7.47 -5.32
C ASP A 139 -22.87 -7.34 -3.96
N SER A 140 -22.78 -8.38 -3.12
CA SER A 140 -23.55 -8.46 -1.88
C SER A 140 -22.87 -9.30 -0.80
N LEU A 141 -23.53 -9.38 0.38
CA LEU A 141 -23.12 -10.26 1.47
C LEU A 141 -23.05 -11.73 1.05
N GLU A 142 -23.93 -12.20 0.14
CA GLU A 142 -23.92 -13.59 -0.35
C GLU A 142 -22.58 -13.93 -1.05
N ASP A 143 -22.02 -13.01 -1.83
CA ASP A 143 -20.72 -13.21 -2.47
C ASP A 143 -19.59 -13.25 -1.43
N MET A 144 -19.66 -12.40 -0.40
CA MET A 144 -18.68 -12.39 0.68
C MET A 144 -18.71 -13.68 1.50
N GLU A 145 -19.89 -14.23 1.75
CA GLU A 145 -20.07 -15.53 2.42
C GLU A 145 -19.45 -16.68 1.62
N VAL A 146 -19.61 -16.66 0.30
CA VAL A 146 -18.95 -17.62 -0.60
C VAL A 146 -17.44 -17.43 -0.61
N LEU A 147 -16.97 -16.20 -0.74
CA LEU A 147 -15.54 -15.86 -0.83
C LEU A 147 -14.75 -16.38 0.38
N PHE A 148 -15.32 -16.27 1.58
CA PHE A 148 -14.66 -16.70 2.82
C PHE A 148 -15.21 -18.03 3.38
N SER A 149 -15.95 -18.80 2.58
CA SER A 149 -16.43 -20.12 2.98
C SER A 149 -15.27 -21.04 3.38
N ARG A 150 -15.37 -21.66 4.54
CA ARG A 150 -14.36 -22.57 5.13
C ARG A 150 -12.99 -21.89 5.42
N ILE A 151 -12.96 -20.58 5.56
CA ILE A 151 -11.77 -19.83 6.00
C ILE A 151 -12.04 -19.29 7.41
N PRO A 152 -11.23 -19.66 8.42
CA PRO A 152 -11.47 -19.25 9.81
C PRO A 152 -11.05 -17.78 10.01
N LEU A 153 -12.04 -16.87 10.07
CA LEU A 153 -11.80 -15.41 10.13
C LEU A 153 -11.26 -14.92 11.47
N ASP A 154 -11.27 -15.73 12.50
CA ASP A 154 -10.63 -15.50 13.80
C ASP A 154 -9.13 -15.84 13.81
N GLN A 155 -8.65 -16.64 12.84
CA GLN A 155 -7.28 -17.12 12.75
C GLN A 155 -6.49 -16.50 11.58
N VAL A 156 -7.17 -16.20 10.48
CA VAL A 156 -6.56 -15.67 9.26
C VAL A 156 -6.85 -14.18 9.14
N THR A 157 -5.79 -13.35 9.10
CA THR A 157 -5.96 -11.92 8.85
C THR A 157 -6.16 -11.64 7.37
N THR A 158 -7.13 -10.80 7.05
CA THR A 158 -7.47 -10.44 5.66
C THR A 158 -7.18 -8.96 5.40
N SER A 159 -6.50 -8.67 4.30
CA SER A 159 -6.38 -7.32 3.75
C SER A 159 -7.33 -7.16 2.57
N MET A 160 -8.01 -6.03 2.48
CA MET A 160 -8.94 -5.72 1.40
C MET A 160 -8.54 -4.41 0.72
N THR A 161 -8.18 -4.51 -0.56
CA THR A 161 -7.70 -3.37 -1.35
C THR A 161 -8.89 -2.70 -2.01
N ILE A 162 -9.59 -1.87 -1.23
CA ILE A 162 -10.82 -1.17 -1.63
C ILE A 162 -10.90 0.19 -0.94
N ASN A 163 -11.36 1.22 -1.65
CA ASN A 163 -11.32 2.61 -1.20
C ASN A 163 -12.70 3.30 -1.27
N GLY A 164 -13.19 3.68 -2.43
CA GLY A 164 -14.49 4.34 -2.54
C GLY A 164 -15.63 3.67 -1.78
N PRO A 165 -15.92 2.37 -2.01
CA PRO A 165 -16.95 1.63 -1.29
C PRO A 165 -16.41 0.87 -0.06
N ALA A 166 -15.27 1.26 0.51
CA ALA A 166 -14.60 0.54 1.59
C ALA A 166 -15.52 0.24 2.78
N ALA A 167 -16.31 1.21 3.23
CA ALA A 167 -17.25 1.04 4.34
C ALA A 167 -18.27 -0.08 4.08
N ILE A 168 -18.72 -0.20 2.83
CA ILE A 168 -19.72 -1.19 2.42
C ILE A 168 -19.11 -2.59 2.41
N ILE A 169 -17.98 -2.75 1.74
CA ILE A 169 -17.26 -4.03 1.66
C ILE A 169 -16.79 -4.50 3.04
N TRP A 170 -16.33 -3.57 3.88
CA TRP A 170 -15.98 -3.90 5.26
C TRP A 170 -17.19 -4.37 6.07
N CYS A 171 -18.34 -3.72 5.93
CA CYS A 171 -19.58 -4.17 6.57
C CYS A 171 -20.02 -5.56 6.08
N MET A 172 -19.85 -5.89 4.78
CA MET A 172 -20.10 -7.24 4.28
C MET A 172 -19.16 -8.27 4.93
N TYR A 173 -17.88 -7.94 5.08
CA TYR A 173 -16.93 -8.81 5.77
C TYR A 173 -17.28 -9.01 7.25
N LEU A 174 -17.65 -7.93 7.97
CA LEU A 174 -18.06 -8.00 9.37
C LEU A 174 -19.35 -8.81 9.56
N ALA A 175 -20.34 -8.62 8.68
CA ALA A 175 -21.58 -9.38 8.69
C ALA A 175 -21.32 -10.87 8.43
N ASN A 176 -20.45 -11.20 7.46
CA ASN A 176 -20.04 -12.57 7.20
C ASN A 176 -19.32 -13.20 8.40
N ALA A 177 -18.43 -12.48 9.07
CA ALA A 177 -17.78 -12.97 10.29
C ALA A 177 -18.80 -13.32 11.39
N GLN A 178 -19.80 -12.46 11.59
CA GLN A 178 -20.88 -12.73 12.53
C GLN A 178 -21.73 -13.95 12.15
N ASN A 179 -22.02 -14.14 10.83
CA ASN A 179 -22.73 -15.32 10.33
C ASN A 179 -21.93 -16.62 10.52
N GLN A 180 -20.59 -16.53 10.53
CA GLN A 180 -19.70 -17.64 10.89
C GLN A 180 -19.56 -17.85 12.41
N GLY A 181 -20.23 -17.05 13.25
CA GLY A 181 -20.13 -17.12 14.71
C GLY A 181 -18.88 -16.45 15.30
N VAL A 182 -18.14 -15.67 14.49
CA VAL A 182 -16.93 -14.95 14.93
C VAL A 182 -17.32 -13.57 15.49
N GLY A 183 -16.96 -13.30 16.74
CA GLY A 183 -17.20 -12.00 17.36
C GLY A 183 -16.34 -10.90 16.75
N LEU A 184 -16.87 -9.68 16.59
CA LEU A 184 -16.16 -8.58 15.96
C LEU A 184 -14.82 -8.25 16.64
N HIS A 185 -14.70 -8.43 17.95
CA HIS A 185 -13.45 -8.24 18.71
C HIS A 185 -12.36 -9.28 18.39
N GLN A 186 -12.72 -10.40 17.75
CA GLN A 186 -11.79 -11.46 17.33
C GLN A 186 -11.25 -11.22 15.93
N VAL A 187 -12.02 -10.52 15.09
CA VAL A 187 -11.70 -10.30 13.68
C VAL A 187 -10.49 -9.37 13.54
N GLY A 188 -9.48 -9.82 12.79
CA GLY A 188 -8.27 -9.05 12.50
C GLY A 188 -8.03 -8.93 11.00
N GLY A 189 -7.59 -7.77 10.57
CA GLY A 189 -7.33 -7.50 9.16
C GLY A 189 -7.03 -6.04 8.89
N THR A 190 -7.16 -5.66 7.64
CA THR A 190 -6.92 -4.30 7.16
C THR A 190 -7.90 -3.98 6.03
N ILE A 191 -8.57 -2.85 6.08
CA ILE A 191 -9.23 -2.24 4.92
C ILE A 191 -8.35 -1.11 4.39
N GLN A 192 -8.14 -1.01 3.07
CA GLN A 192 -7.26 0.04 2.53
C GLN A 192 -7.83 1.42 2.81
N ASN A 193 -9.06 1.70 2.40
CA ASN A 193 -9.82 2.87 2.83
C ASN A 193 -9.07 4.21 2.67
N ASP A 194 -8.13 4.27 1.72
CA ASP A 194 -7.30 5.42 1.43
C ASP A 194 -7.83 6.18 0.22
N ILE A 195 -8.64 7.20 0.44
CA ILE A 195 -9.27 7.94 -0.65
C ILE A 195 -8.35 9.05 -1.20
N LEU A 196 -7.42 9.59 -0.40
CA LEU A 196 -6.56 10.67 -0.86
C LEU A 196 -5.66 10.22 -2.01
N LYS A 197 -5.07 9.02 -1.92
CA LYS A 197 -4.27 8.47 -3.01
C LYS A 197 -5.10 8.20 -4.29
N GLU A 198 -6.41 8.01 -4.17
CA GLU A 198 -7.28 7.90 -5.34
C GLU A 198 -7.35 9.20 -6.11
N TYR A 199 -7.46 10.34 -5.42
CA TYR A 199 -7.43 11.65 -6.06
C TYR A 199 -6.04 12.00 -6.60
N ILE A 200 -4.99 11.51 -5.96
CA ILE A 200 -3.58 11.77 -6.35
C ILE A 200 -3.18 10.92 -7.56
N ALA A 201 -3.36 9.60 -7.50
CA ALA A 201 -2.70 8.65 -8.42
C ALA A 201 -3.63 7.62 -9.07
N GLN A 202 -4.41 6.84 -8.30
CA GLN A 202 -5.10 5.64 -8.81
C GLN A 202 -6.38 5.94 -9.59
N LYS A 203 -7.07 7.06 -9.26
CA LYS A 203 -8.24 7.57 -10.00
C LYS A 203 -9.54 6.75 -9.84
N SER A 204 -9.66 5.92 -8.79
CA SER A 204 -10.87 5.10 -8.53
C SER A 204 -11.74 5.72 -7.43
N TRP A 205 -12.14 6.96 -7.59
CA TRP A 205 -13.02 7.69 -6.65
C TRP A 205 -14.50 7.52 -6.98
N ILE A 206 -15.35 7.78 -6.00
CA ILE A 206 -16.81 7.81 -6.14
C ILE A 206 -17.37 9.17 -5.70
N PHE A 207 -17.18 9.52 -4.43
CA PHE A 207 -17.72 10.71 -3.80
C PHE A 207 -16.72 11.86 -3.78
N PRO A 208 -17.17 13.12 -3.60
CA PRO A 208 -16.27 14.25 -3.34
C PRO A 208 -15.40 14.04 -2.08
N PRO A 209 -14.29 14.81 -1.92
CA PRO A 209 -13.35 14.62 -0.82
C PRO A 209 -13.98 14.68 0.58
N ASP A 210 -14.83 15.68 0.88
CA ASP A 210 -15.40 15.85 2.21
C ASP A 210 -16.28 14.67 2.66
N PRO A 211 -17.27 14.18 1.88
CA PRO A 211 -18.03 12.98 2.23
C PRO A 211 -17.15 11.72 2.30
N SER A 212 -16.13 11.63 1.48
CA SER A 212 -15.17 10.50 1.52
C SER A 212 -14.39 10.50 2.82
N MET A 213 -13.88 11.67 3.26
CA MET A 213 -13.18 11.82 4.55
C MET A 213 -14.11 11.52 5.73
N ARG A 214 -15.41 11.87 5.64
CA ARG A 214 -16.39 11.49 6.65
C ARG A 214 -16.53 9.96 6.77
N LEU A 215 -16.67 9.23 5.68
CA LEU A 215 -16.75 7.76 5.71
C LEU A 215 -15.53 7.13 6.37
N ILE A 216 -14.34 7.70 6.15
CA ILE A 216 -13.10 7.25 6.81
C ILE A 216 -13.17 7.48 8.32
N THR A 217 -13.53 8.68 8.76
CA THR A 217 -13.63 8.99 10.21
C THR A 217 -14.73 8.17 10.89
N ASP A 218 -15.82 7.86 10.19
CA ASP A 218 -16.86 6.94 10.67
C ASP A 218 -16.33 5.53 10.91
N ILE A 219 -15.49 5.01 9.99
CA ILE A 219 -14.80 3.71 10.16
C ILE A 219 -13.82 3.78 11.33
N LEU A 220 -13.01 4.85 11.47
CA LEU A 220 -12.08 5.03 12.58
C LEU A 220 -12.81 4.93 13.93
N ALA A 221 -13.91 5.70 14.08
CA ALA A 221 -14.70 5.74 15.31
C ALA A 221 -15.35 4.38 15.61
N PHE A 222 -16.03 3.78 14.65
CA PHE A 222 -16.71 2.50 14.84
C PHE A 222 -15.72 1.36 15.18
N ALA A 223 -14.59 1.31 14.51
CA ALA A 223 -13.60 0.26 14.73
C ALA A 223 -12.94 0.37 16.11
N ALA A 224 -12.69 1.59 16.61
CA ALA A 224 -12.11 1.80 17.92
C ALA A 224 -12.95 1.13 19.03
N ASP A 225 -14.27 1.20 18.92
CA ASP A 225 -15.21 0.68 19.92
C ASP A 225 -15.55 -0.80 19.68
N HIS A 226 -15.66 -1.25 18.44
CA HIS A 226 -16.27 -2.54 18.11
C HIS A 226 -15.33 -3.57 17.51
N VAL A 227 -14.24 -3.15 16.81
CA VAL A 227 -13.35 -4.04 16.05
C VAL A 227 -11.86 -3.73 16.36
N PRO A 228 -11.42 -3.86 17.62
CA PRO A 228 -10.15 -3.33 18.11
C PRO A 228 -8.89 -3.94 17.49
N LYS A 229 -9.01 -5.08 16.79
CA LYS A 229 -7.88 -5.73 16.11
C LYS A 229 -7.76 -5.33 14.63
N TRP A 230 -8.71 -4.52 14.11
CA TRP A 230 -8.75 -4.13 12.70
C TRP A 230 -7.89 -2.90 12.43
N ASN A 231 -7.10 -2.93 11.36
CA ASN A 231 -6.43 -1.75 10.84
C ASN A 231 -7.41 -1.02 9.91
N THR A 232 -7.80 0.18 10.31
CA THR A 232 -8.90 0.94 9.70
C THR A 232 -8.55 1.62 8.40
N ILE A 233 -7.24 1.76 8.13
CA ILE A 233 -6.73 2.34 6.91
C ILE A 233 -5.35 1.75 6.60
N SER A 234 -5.01 1.66 5.31
CA SER A 234 -3.68 1.37 4.81
C SER A 234 -3.28 2.50 3.86
N ILE A 235 -2.59 3.50 4.39
CA ILE A 235 -2.19 4.72 3.67
C ILE A 235 -1.14 4.35 2.63
N SER A 236 -1.44 4.62 1.35
CA SER A 236 -0.83 3.88 0.25
C SER A 236 0.05 4.75 -0.66
N GLY A 237 1.35 4.65 -0.46
CA GLY A 237 2.37 5.17 -1.39
C GLY A 237 2.56 4.29 -2.63
N TYR A 238 2.22 3.00 -2.56
CA TYR A 238 2.38 2.06 -3.65
C TYR A 238 1.86 2.60 -4.99
N HIS A 239 0.62 3.08 -5.03
CA HIS A 239 -0.01 3.57 -6.25
C HIS A 239 0.62 4.88 -6.75
N ILE A 240 1.10 5.73 -5.83
CA ILE A 240 1.84 6.96 -6.15
C ILE A 240 3.16 6.60 -6.86
N ARG A 241 3.86 5.57 -6.35
CA ARG A 241 5.11 5.08 -6.94
C ARG A 241 4.88 4.43 -8.30
N GLU A 242 3.84 3.59 -8.43
CA GLU A 242 3.43 2.95 -9.69
C GLU A 242 3.03 3.98 -10.77
N ALA A 243 2.49 5.14 -10.37
CA ALA A 243 2.20 6.25 -11.29
C ALA A 243 3.45 6.99 -11.79
N GLY A 244 4.65 6.68 -11.26
CA GLY A 244 5.92 7.20 -11.74
C GLY A 244 6.60 8.21 -10.83
N SER A 245 6.18 8.37 -9.58
CA SER A 245 6.85 9.23 -8.61
C SER A 245 8.25 8.71 -8.25
N THR A 246 9.09 9.59 -7.69
CA THR A 246 10.34 9.21 -7.05
C THR A 246 10.08 8.51 -5.70
N ALA A 247 11.10 7.86 -5.12
CA ALA A 247 10.99 7.26 -3.79
C ALA A 247 10.74 8.31 -2.69
N VAL A 248 11.32 9.49 -2.80
CA VAL A 248 11.08 10.61 -1.86
C VAL A 248 9.67 11.17 -2.02
N GLN A 249 9.16 11.30 -3.24
CA GLN A 249 7.77 11.71 -3.48
C GLN A 249 6.78 10.69 -2.93
N GLU A 250 7.01 9.39 -3.16
CA GLU A 250 6.23 8.33 -2.52
C GLU A 250 6.21 8.49 -1.01
N LEU A 251 7.39 8.62 -0.38
CA LEU A 251 7.55 8.80 1.06
C LEU A 251 6.77 10.01 1.56
N ALA A 252 7.01 11.18 0.97
CA ALA A 252 6.44 12.44 1.41
C ALA A 252 4.93 12.50 1.22
N PHE A 253 4.42 12.10 0.05
CA PHE A 253 2.99 12.18 -0.25
C PHE A 253 2.20 11.19 0.60
N THR A 254 2.73 9.98 0.80
CA THR A 254 2.10 8.98 1.68
C THR A 254 2.01 9.46 3.13
N LEU A 255 3.08 10.06 3.67
CA LEU A 255 3.07 10.56 5.03
C LEU A 255 2.20 11.82 5.18
N ALA A 256 2.17 12.70 4.17
CA ALA A 256 1.27 13.84 4.14
C ALA A 256 -0.21 13.40 4.17
N ASP A 257 -0.58 12.39 3.38
CA ASP A 257 -1.92 11.76 3.44
C ASP A 257 -2.19 11.19 4.84
N GLY A 258 -1.19 10.53 5.44
CA GLY A 258 -1.26 10.03 6.81
C GLY A 258 -1.55 11.14 7.83
N PHE A 259 -0.87 12.27 7.73
CA PHE A 259 -1.10 13.42 8.59
C PHE A 259 -2.50 14.00 8.38
N ALA A 260 -2.95 14.11 7.14
CA ALA A 260 -4.31 14.58 6.85
C ALA A 260 -5.40 13.66 7.46
N TYR A 261 -5.20 12.34 7.47
CA TYR A 261 -6.11 11.41 8.15
C TYR A 261 -6.06 11.55 9.68
N VAL A 262 -4.89 11.78 10.26
CA VAL A 262 -4.78 12.07 11.71
C VAL A 262 -5.52 13.35 12.05
N GLU A 263 -5.34 14.41 11.29
CA GLU A 263 -6.03 15.69 11.47
C GLU A 263 -7.55 15.54 11.33
N ALA A 264 -8.03 14.79 10.34
CA ALA A 264 -9.45 14.50 10.16
C ALA A 264 -10.04 13.72 11.36
N GLY A 265 -9.33 12.73 11.89
CA GLY A 265 -9.73 11.98 13.07
C GLY A 265 -9.84 12.88 14.31
N ILE A 266 -8.85 13.74 14.55
CA ILE A 266 -8.85 14.71 15.66
C ILE A 266 -10.00 15.73 15.48
N ALA A 267 -10.20 16.26 14.27
CA ALA A 267 -11.28 17.19 13.97
C ALA A 267 -12.67 16.55 14.17
N ALA A 268 -12.80 15.24 13.96
CA ALA A 268 -14.00 14.47 14.28
C ALA A 268 -14.18 14.18 15.78
N GLY A 269 -13.29 14.70 16.65
CA GLY A 269 -13.36 14.55 18.10
C GLY A 269 -12.72 13.27 18.67
N LEU A 270 -11.99 12.50 17.86
CA LEU A 270 -11.32 11.28 18.32
C LEU A 270 -9.99 11.62 19.00
N ASN A 271 -9.65 10.88 20.04
CA ASN A 271 -8.32 10.95 20.63
C ASN A 271 -7.32 10.22 19.72
N VAL A 272 -6.19 10.86 19.41
CA VAL A 272 -5.16 10.30 18.52
C VAL A 272 -4.69 8.92 18.98
N ASP A 273 -4.53 8.69 20.28
CA ASP A 273 -4.08 7.42 20.84
C ASP A 273 -5.13 6.29 20.77
N THR A 274 -6.38 6.60 20.43
CA THR A 274 -7.41 5.56 20.22
C THR A 274 -7.38 4.98 18.81
N PHE A 275 -7.09 5.79 17.79
CA PHE A 275 -7.13 5.34 16.39
C PHE A 275 -5.75 5.20 15.73
N ALA A 276 -4.77 6.07 16.05
CA ALA A 276 -3.44 6.01 15.43
C ALA A 276 -2.71 4.67 15.58
N PRO A 277 -2.86 3.90 16.70
CA PRO A 277 -2.33 2.55 16.80
C PRO A 277 -2.84 1.57 15.72
N ARG A 278 -3.91 1.92 15.00
CA ARG A 278 -4.54 1.10 13.96
C ARG A 278 -4.38 1.66 12.55
N LEU A 279 -3.71 2.78 12.41
CA LEU A 279 -3.24 3.24 11.11
C LEU A 279 -2.10 2.33 10.64
N SER A 280 -2.15 1.96 9.39
CA SER A 280 -1.09 1.20 8.72
C SER A 280 -0.76 1.85 7.39
N PHE A 281 0.35 1.41 6.78
CA PHE A 281 0.85 1.98 5.54
C PHE A 281 1.07 0.91 4.50
N PHE A 282 1.15 1.34 3.25
CA PHE A 282 1.42 0.47 2.12
C PHE A 282 2.43 1.15 1.20
N PHE A 283 3.64 0.62 1.14
CA PHE A 283 4.72 1.13 0.30
C PHE A 283 5.06 0.19 -0.85
N ASN A 284 5.62 0.77 -1.90
CA ASN A 284 6.25 0.07 -3.00
C ASN A 284 7.67 -0.39 -2.61
N ALA A 285 8.17 -1.44 -3.23
CA ALA A 285 9.58 -1.79 -3.24
C ALA A 285 10.06 -1.87 -4.70
N HIS A 286 10.85 -0.89 -5.12
CA HIS A 286 11.41 -0.80 -6.46
C HIS A 286 12.86 -1.32 -6.51
N LEU A 287 13.48 -1.32 -7.68
CA LEU A 287 14.79 -1.94 -7.93
C LEU A 287 16.00 -1.20 -7.34
N ASP A 288 15.85 0.07 -6.91
CA ASP A 288 16.96 0.75 -6.22
C ASP A 288 17.07 0.26 -4.79
N PHE A 289 17.87 -0.77 -4.60
CA PHE A 289 17.94 -1.55 -3.38
C PHE A 289 18.16 -0.72 -2.11
N PHE A 290 19.12 0.19 -2.14
CA PHE A 290 19.46 1.02 -0.98
C PHE A 290 18.49 2.18 -0.77
N GLU A 291 18.04 2.80 -1.85
CA GLU A 291 17.05 3.88 -1.79
C GLU A 291 15.76 3.40 -1.12
N GLU A 292 15.28 2.20 -1.47
CA GLU A 292 14.09 1.60 -0.87
C GLU A 292 14.27 1.32 0.63
N ILE A 293 15.42 0.74 1.04
CA ILE A 293 15.72 0.49 2.45
C ILE A 293 15.72 1.80 3.26
N CYS A 294 16.38 2.83 2.73
CA CYS A 294 16.46 4.15 3.37
C CYS A 294 15.09 4.82 3.47
N LYS A 295 14.24 4.70 2.45
CA LYS A 295 12.86 5.16 2.44
C LYS A 295 12.06 4.65 3.65
N TYR A 296 12.10 3.35 3.91
CA TYR A 296 11.36 2.77 5.04
C TYR A 296 11.94 3.18 6.40
N ARG A 297 13.25 3.37 6.50
CA ARG A 297 13.92 3.86 7.70
C ARG A 297 13.50 5.30 7.99
N ALA A 298 13.54 6.17 6.97
CA ALA A 298 13.07 7.55 7.06
C ALA A 298 11.57 7.63 7.39
N ALA A 299 10.73 6.81 6.76
CA ALA A 299 9.29 6.78 7.00
C ALA A 299 8.95 6.55 8.48
N ARG A 300 9.60 5.57 9.13
CA ARG A 300 9.36 5.29 10.55
C ARG A 300 9.77 6.45 11.45
N ARG A 301 10.92 7.06 11.19
CA ARG A 301 11.47 8.16 11.98
C ARG A 301 10.62 9.42 11.85
N ILE A 302 10.27 9.82 10.64
CA ILE A 302 9.40 10.97 10.35
C ILE A 302 8.04 10.78 11.04
N TRP A 303 7.38 9.64 10.83
CA TRP A 303 6.09 9.35 11.44
C TRP A 303 6.14 9.46 12.97
N ALA A 304 7.13 8.85 13.60
CA ALA A 304 7.27 8.87 15.06
C ALA A 304 7.45 10.28 15.61
N ARG A 305 8.28 11.10 14.94
CA ARG A 305 8.52 12.50 15.34
C ARG A 305 7.24 13.33 15.21
N HIS A 306 6.58 13.30 14.05
CA HIS A 306 5.37 14.08 13.83
C HIS A 306 4.23 13.68 14.77
N LEU A 307 3.98 12.38 14.97
CA LEU A 307 2.91 11.93 15.87
C LEU A 307 3.15 12.38 17.31
N LYS A 308 4.40 12.35 17.75
CA LYS A 308 4.78 12.78 19.11
C LYS A 308 4.76 14.31 19.26
N GLU A 309 5.37 15.03 18.35
CA GLU A 309 5.66 16.46 18.50
C GLU A 309 4.52 17.35 18.00
N ARG A 310 3.94 17.01 16.84
CA ARG A 310 2.87 17.81 16.22
C ARG A 310 1.48 17.43 16.76
N TYR A 311 1.21 16.12 16.92
CA TYR A 311 -0.12 15.64 17.30
C TYR A 311 -0.23 15.22 18.76
N GLY A 312 0.86 15.25 19.52
CA GLY A 312 0.86 15.02 20.96
C GLY A 312 0.50 13.59 21.38
N ALA A 313 0.71 12.60 20.50
CA ALA A 313 0.48 11.19 20.80
C ALA A 313 1.40 10.71 21.92
N LYS A 314 0.83 9.99 22.89
CA LYS A 314 1.52 9.50 24.10
C LYS A 314 1.68 7.99 24.11
N ASP A 315 0.78 7.25 23.46
CA ASP A 315 0.89 5.79 23.36
C ASP A 315 2.02 5.42 22.37
N PRO A 316 3.04 4.68 22.81
CA PRO A 316 4.12 4.24 21.91
C PRO A 316 3.62 3.50 20.65
N ARG A 317 2.45 2.86 20.71
CA ARG A 317 1.85 2.19 19.57
C ARG A 317 1.39 3.16 18.48
N SER A 318 1.00 4.39 18.83
CA SER A 318 0.63 5.46 17.90
C SER A 318 1.82 5.95 17.08
N LEU A 319 3.03 5.88 17.66
CA LEU A 319 4.27 6.33 17.05
C LEU A 319 4.88 5.31 16.07
N LYS A 320 4.37 4.07 16.06
CA LYS A 320 4.91 2.96 15.26
C LYS A 320 4.30 2.94 13.86
N LEU A 321 5.07 3.32 12.85
CA LEU A 321 4.68 3.15 11.46
C LEU A 321 4.83 1.67 11.06
N ARG A 322 3.71 0.97 10.92
CA ARG A 322 3.64 -0.42 10.44
C ARG A 322 3.17 -0.42 9.00
N PHE A 323 3.84 -1.16 8.16
CA PHE A 323 3.55 -1.14 6.73
C PHE A 323 3.55 -2.51 6.08
N HIS A 324 2.76 -2.61 5.06
CA HIS A 324 2.81 -3.63 4.03
C HIS A 324 3.72 -3.14 2.90
N THR A 325 4.41 -4.04 2.25
CA THR A 325 5.16 -3.75 1.02
C THR A 325 4.68 -4.66 -0.10
N GLN A 326 4.56 -4.10 -1.28
CA GLN A 326 4.45 -4.85 -2.52
C GLN A 326 5.63 -4.50 -3.42
N THR A 327 6.23 -5.49 -4.05
CA THR A 327 7.24 -5.29 -5.09
C THR A 327 6.66 -4.50 -6.25
N ALA A 328 7.48 -3.70 -6.94
CA ALA A 328 6.99 -2.79 -7.98
C ALA A 328 6.44 -3.56 -9.19
N GLY A 329 5.22 -3.25 -9.60
CA GLY A 329 4.65 -3.73 -10.86
C GLY A 329 5.26 -3.02 -12.06
N CYS A 330 5.51 -1.70 -11.94
CA CYS A 330 6.09 -0.88 -13.01
C CYS A 330 7.55 -1.23 -13.36
N SER A 331 8.24 -2.03 -12.56
CA SER A 331 9.59 -2.55 -12.85
C SER A 331 9.58 -3.79 -13.75
N LEU A 332 8.44 -4.50 -13.81
CA LEU A 332 8.32 -5.75 -14.56
C LEU A 332 8.24 -5.49 -16.05
N THR A 333 8.78 -6.43 -16.84
CA THR A 333 8.81 -6.32 -18.29
C THR A 333 8.09 -7.49 -18.95
N ALA A 334 7.42 -7.20 -20.07
CA ALA A 334 6.78 -8.23 -20.90
C ALA A 334 7.82 -9.07 -21.65
N GLN A 335 8.99 -8.48 -21.92
CA GLN A 335 10.13 -9.15 -22.51
C GLN A 335 10.82 -10.02 -21.45
N GLU A 336 11.13 -11.26 -21.82
CA GLU A 336 11.83 -12.21 -20.94
C GLU A 336 11.24 -12.27 -19.53
N PRO A 337 9.94 -12.67 -19.38
CA PRO A 337 9.20 -12.53 -18.12
C PRO A 337 9.81 -13.33 -16.96
N GLU A 338 10.62 -14.36 -17.23
CA GLU A 338 11.36 -15.10 -16.22
C GLU A 338 12.37 -14.21 -15.46
N ASN A 339 12.92 -13.17 -16.10
CA ASN A 339 13.79 -12.19 -15.45
C ASN A 339 13.04 -11.37 -14.38
N ASN A 340 11.71 -11.30 -14.43
CA ASN A 340 10.91 -10.65 -13.41
C ASN A 340 11.02 -11.36 -12.06
N ILE A 341 11.32 -12.66 -12.01
CA ILE A 341 11.60 -13.39 -10.77
C ILE A 341 12.80 -12.77 -10.04
N VAL A 342 13.85 -12.44 -10.81
CA VAL A 342 15.06 -11.81 -10.25
C VAL A 342 14.76 -10.39 -9.76
N ARG A 343 14.03 -9.59 -10.54
CA ARG A 343 13.61 -8.23 -10.15
C ARG A 343 12.82 -8.25 -8.86
N THR A 344 11.77 -9.04 -8.81
CA THR A 344 10.91 -9.24 -7.63
C THR A 344 11.70 -9.72 -6.42
N THR A 345 12.72 -10.58 -6.61
CA THR A 345 13.57 -11.06 -5.52
C THR A 345 14.39 -9.93 -4.90
N LEU A 346 14.99 -9.05 -5.70
CA LEU A 346 15.77 -7.91 -5.23
C LEU A 346 14.88 -6.88 -4.50
N GLU A 347 13.72 -6.60 -5.05
CA GLU A 347 12.71 -5.73 -4.46
C GLU A 347 12.18 -6.28 -3.12
N ALA A 348 11.83 -7.57 -3.08
CA ALA A 348 11.40 -8.23 -1.85
C ALA A 348 12.49 -8.22 -0.78
N LEU A 349 13.75 -8.43 -1.17
CA LEU A 349 14.89 -8.39 -0.26
C LEU A 349 15.09 -6.99 0.33
N SER A 350 14.94 -5.91 -0.48
CA SER A 350 15.01 -4.54 0.01
C SER A 350 13.89 -4.25 1.02
N ALA A 351 12.67 -4.72 0.76
CA ALA A 351 11.54 -4.58 1.68
C ALA A 351 11.78 -5.29 3.02
N VAL A 352 12.35 -6.49 3.00
CA VAL A 352 12.70 -7.26 4.21
C VAL A 352 13.80 -6.56 5.00
N LEU A 353 14.88 -6.14 4.36
CA LEU A 353 15.95 -5.37 5.01
C LEU A 353 15.46 -3.99 5.49
N GLY A 354 14.45 -3.45 4.84
CA GLY A 354 13.74 -2.24 5.26
C GLY A 354 12.78 -2.43 6.43
N GLY A 355 12.49 -3.67 6.85
CA GLY A 355 11.73 -3.98 8.06
C GLY A 355 10.20 -4.01 7.87
N THR A 356 9.70 -4.46 6.73
CA THR A 356 8.25 -4.60 6.44
C THR A 356 7.53 -5.59 7.37
N GLN A 357 6.26 -5.36 7.71
CA GLN A 357 5.44 -6.27 8.52
C GLN A 357 4.65 -7.27 7.70
N SER A 358 4.38 -6.97 6.43
CA SER A 358 3.79 -7.93 5.49
C SER A 358 4.29 -7.64 4.08
N LEU A 359 4.31 -8.67 3.23
CA LEU A 359 4.90 -8.59 1.90
C LEU A 359 4.04 -9.31 0.87
N HIS A 360 3.85 -8.66 -0.28
CA HIS A 360 3.44 -9.26 -1.54
C HIS A 360 4.60 -9.24 -2.52
N THR A 361 4.79 -10.33 -3.23
CA THR A 361 5.73 -10.45 -4.34
C THR A 361 4.96 -10.63 -5.63
N ASN A 362 5.18 -9.76 -6.61
CA ASN A 362 4.55 -9.84 -7.91
C ASN A 362 4.98 -11.11 -8.65
N SER A 363 4.07 -11.72 -9.37
CA SER A 363 4.35 -12.88 -10.19
C SER A 363 5.04 -12.48 -11.49
N MET A 364 5.81 -13.37 -12.07
CA MET A 364 6.59 -13.11 -13.30
C MET A 364 5.71 -12.76 -14.52
N ASP A 365 4.47 -13.23 -14.53
CA ASP A 365 3.48 -13.06 -15.60
C ASP A 365 2.53 -11.86 -15.38
N GLU A 366 2.68 -11.11 -14.27
CA GLU A 366 1.72 -10.06 -13.86
C GLU A 366 1.62 -8.90 -14.88
N VAL A 367 2.70 -8.59 -15.57
CA VAL A 367 2.70 -7.58 -16.65
C VAL A 367 1.87 -8.01 -17.87
N LEU A 368 1.58 -9.30 -18.01
CA LEU A 368 0.87 -9.88 -19.17
C LEU A 368 -0.58 -10.26 -18.83
N ALA A 369 -0.82 -10.78 -17.63
CA ALA A 369 -2.14 -11.23 -17.16
C ALA A 369 -2.16 -11.42 -15.64
N LEU A 370 -3.33 -11.73 -15.07
CA LEU A 370 -3.41 -12.21 -13.70
C LEU A 370 -2.60 -13.50 -13.52
N PRO A 371 -1.99 -13.72 -12.32
CA PRO A 371 -1.05 -14.80 -12.11
C PRO A 371 -1.65 -16.20 -12.31
N THR A 372 -0.94 -17.04 -13.04
CA THR A 372 -1.18 -18.50 -13.06
C THR A 372 -0.86 -19.12 -11.69
N GLU A 373 -1.36 -20.33 -11.42
CA GLU A 373 -1.05 -21.07 -10.19
C GLU A 373 0.47 -21.33 -10.04
N LYS A 374 1.15 -21.65 -11.14
CA LYS A 374 2.61 -21.82 -11.15
C LYS A 374 3.33 -20.51 -10.80
N ALA A 375 2.96 -19.41 -11.43
CA ALA A 375 3.63 -18.12 -11.23
C ALA A 375 3.42 -17.56 -9.82
N VAL A 376 2.20 -17.62 -9.28
CA VAL A 376 1.94 -17.18 -7.91
C VAL A 376 2.63 -18.08 -6.87
N THR A 377 2.80 -19.36 -7.16
CA THR A 377 3.57 -20.27 -6.30
C THR A 377 5.04 -19.88 -6.27
N ILE A 378 5.66 -19.58 -7.41
CA ILE A 378 7.05 -19.10 -7.49
C ILE A 378 7.20 -17.78 -6.71
N ALA A 379 6.25 -16.85 -6.85
CA ALA A 379 6.26 -15.59 -6.13
C ALA A 379 6.20 -15.80 -4.60
N LEU A 380 5.38 -16.72 -4.11
CA LEU A 380 5.34 -17.07 -2.70
C LEU A 380 6.64 -17.76 -2.24
N ARG A 381 7.20 -18.68 -3.04
CA ARG A 381 8.49 -19.34 -2.76
C ARG A 381 9.63 -18.34 -2.66
N THR A 382 9.63 -17.26 -3.45
CA THR A 382 10.61 -16.16 -3.34
C THR A 382 10.66 -15.61 -1.92
N GLN A 383 9.51 -15.33 -1.31
CA GLN A 383 9.46 -14.87 0.09
C GLN A 383 9.97 -15.93 1.07
N GLN A 384 9.61 -17.19 0.86
CA GLN A 384 10.02 -18.31 1.72
C GLN A 384 11.53 -18.55 1.64
N ILE A 385 12.14 -18.46 0.45
CA ILE A 385 13.59 -18.55 0.27
C ILE A 385 14.30 -17.42 1.00
N ILE A 386 13.82 -16.17 0.86
CA ILE A 386 14.38 -15.02 1.60
C ILE A 386 14.29 -15.26 3.11
N ALA A 387 13.16 -15.78 3.61
CA ALA A 387 12.94 -16.01 5.03
C ALA A 387 13.83 -17.12 5.62
N HIS A 388 13.99 -18.23 4.89
CA HIS A 388 14.54 -19.46 5.47
C HIS A 388 15.97 -19.77 5.01
N GLU A 389 16.40 -19.30 3.84
CA GLU A 389 17.67 -19.70 3.24
C GLU A 389 18.72 -18.56 3.20
N SER A 390 18.27 -17.27 3.16
CA SER A 390 19.18 -16.14 2.96
C SER A 390 19.93 -15.67 4.22
N GLY A 391 19.43 -16.00 5.41
CA GLY A 391 19.99 -15.56 6.69
C GLY A 391 19.67 -14.10 7.08
N VAL A 392 19.01 -13.31 6.23
CA VAL A 392 18.75 -11.87 6.46
C VAL A 392 17.84 -11.60 7.65
N ALA A 393 17.05 -12.59 8.08
CA ALA A 393 16.15 -12.49 9.23
C ALA A 393 16.83 -12.87 10.57
N ASN A 394 18.10 -13.28 10.56
CA ASN A 394 18.79 -13.79 11.74
C ASN A 394 19.33 -12.69 12.67
N THR A 395 19.48 -11.47 12.17
CA THR A 395 19.82 -10.29 12.96
C THR A 395 18.89 -9.12 12.63
N ILE A 396 18.82 -8.15 13.54
CA ILE A 396 17.92 -6.99 13.39
C ILE A 396 18.70 -5.87 12.72
N ASP A 397 18.13 -5.26 11.68
CA ASP A 397 18.67 -4.09 10.98
C ASP A 397 20.18 -4.23 10.65
N PRO A 398 20.55 -5.25 9.84
CA PRO A 398 21.97 -5.58 9.61
C PRO A 398 22.75 -4.50 8.87
N LEU A 399 22.09 -3.54 8.24
CA LEU A 399 22.69 -2.44 7.49
C LEU A 399 22.88 -1.16 8.33
N ALA A 400 22.40 -1.15 9.59
CA ALA A 400 22.59 -0.01 10.49
C ALA A 400 24.07 0.27 10.74
N GLY A 401 24.43 1.55 10.74
CA GLY A 401 25.81 2.01 10.89
C GLY A 401 26.60 2.04 9.58
N SER A 402 26.02 1.63 8.45
CA SER A 402 26.57 1.93 7.13
C SER A 402 26.55 3.45 6.90
N TYR A 403 27.69 4.05 6.65
CA TYR A 403 27.77 5.49 6.38
C TYR A 403 26.86 5.92 5.23
N PHE A 404 26.78 5.09 4.19
CA PHE A 404 25.91 5.34 3.05
C PHE A 404 24.42 5.25 3.43
N VAL A 405 24.00 4.17 4.08
CA VAL A 405 22.58 3.96 4.42
C VAL A 405 22.08 5.04 5.38
N GLU A 406 22.88 5.41 6.40
CA GLU A 406 22.45 6.45 7.34
C GLU A 406 22.43 7.84 6.68
N ALA A 407 23.43 8.17 5.86
CA ALA A 407 23.46 9.45 5.11
C ALA A 407 22.28 9.57 4.15
N LEU A 408 21.98 8.52 3.37
CA LEU A 408 20.85 8.52 2.45
C LEU A 408 19.50 8.57 3.20
N THR A 409 19.38 7.89 4.34
CA THR A 409 18.19 7.97 5.21
C THR A 409 17.93 9.41 5.67
N ASN A 410 18.99 10.12 6.13
CA ASN A 410 18.89 11.51 6.56
C ASN A 410 18.50 12.44 5.39
N GLN A 411 19.12 12.25 4.23
CA GLN A 411 18.78 13.03 3.04
C GLN A 411 17.32 12.85 2.62
N MET A 412 16.82 11.62 2.62
CA MET A 412 15.42 11.34 2.28
C MET A 412 14.45 11.96 3.29
N GLU A 413 14.79 12.00 4.58
CA GLU A 413 14.01 12.71 5.58
C GLU A 413 13.98 14.22 5.31
N GLU A 414 15.14 14.86 5.07
CA GLU A 414 15.23 16.28 4.77
C GLU A 414 14.42 16.66 3.51
N GLU A 415 14.49 15.86 2.46
CA GLU A 415 13.74 16.08 1.22
C GLU A 415 12.22 15.88 1.42
N ALA A 416 11.80 14.91 2.24
CA ALA A 416 10.40 14.71 2.57
C ALA A 416 9.82 15.86 3.41
N GLU A 417 10.58 16.37 4.39
CA GLU A 417 10.18 17.55 5.18
C GLU A 417 10.00 18.79 4.30
N ALA A 418 10.87 18.97 3.31
CA ALA A 418 10.72 20.06 2.33
C ALA A 418 9.42 19.93 1.51
N TYR A 419 8.97 18.72 1.18
CA TYR A 419 7.66 18.49 0.56
C TYR A 419 6.51 18.82 1.51
N PHE A 420 6.60 18.48 2.80
CA PHE A 420 5.56 18.83 3.78
C PHE A 420 5.39 20.33 3.88
N GLU A 421 6.49 21.11 3.92
CA GLU A 421 6.42 22.57 3.91
C GLU A 421 5.74 23.11 2.65
N ARG A 422 6.02 22.54 1.47
CA ARG A 422 5.37 22.93 0.22
C ARG A 422 3.87 22.67 0.25
N ILE A 423 3.45 21.51 0.74
CA ILE A 423 2.03 21.11 0.87
C ILE A 423 1.31 22.03 1.87
N GLU A 424 1.94 22.36 3.00
CA GLU A 424 1.37 23.29 3.99
C GLU A 424 1.18 24.70 3.42
N LYS A 425 2.14 25.21 2.66
CA LYS A 425 2.04 26.52 1.96
C LYS A 425 0.89 26.56 0.95
N LEU A 426 0.49 25.43 0.37
CA LEU A 426 -0.67 25.31 -0.51
C LEU A 426 -2.00 25.23 0.25
N GLY A 427 -1.98 25.10 1.58
CA GLY A 427 -3.16 24.98 2.44
C GLY A 427 -3.54 23.52 2.77
N GLY A 428 -2.58 22.60 2.72
CA GLY A 428 -2.72 21.19 3.07
C GLY A 428 -3.06 20.28 1.90
N VAL A 429 -3.17 18.99 2.19
CA VAL A 429 -3.29 17.92 1.17
C VAL A 429 -4.50 18.11 0.26
N LEU A 430 -5.70 18.40 0.80
CA LEU A 430 -6.90 18.57 -0.03
C LEU A 430 -6.77 19.74 -1.02
N LYS A 431 -6.13 20.85 -0.59
CA LYS A 431 -5.87 21.99 -1.47
C LYS A 431 -4.81 21.69 -2.52
N ALA A 432 -3.77 20.94 -2.12
CA ALA A 432 -2.74 20.49 -3.04
C ALA A 432 -3.30 19.53 -4.11
N ILE A 433 -4.27 18.66 -3.77
CA ILE A 433 -5.03 17.84 -4.72
C ILE A 433 -5.85 18.74 -5.67
N ASP A 434 -6.60 19.70 -5.12
CA ASP A 434 -7.47 20.60 -5.90
C ASP A 434 -6.70 21.43 -6.94
N CYS A 435 -5.45 21.82 -6.66
CA CYS A 435 -4.61 22.57 -7.58
C CYS A 435 -3.69 21.72 -8.47
N GLY A 436 -3.78 20.37 -8.36
CA GLY A 436 -3.04 19.45 -9.19
C GLY A 436 -1.54 19.30 -8.85
N PHE A 437 -1.12 19.74 -7.67
CA PHE A 437 0.28 19.72 -7.25
C PHE A 437 0.90 18.32 -7.30
N PHE A 438 0.25 17.33 -6.69
CA PHE A 438 0.75 15.95 -6.66
C PHE A 438 0.82 15.34 -8.06
N GLN A 439 -0.22 15.55 -8.86
CA GLN A 439 -0.31 15.01 -10.21
C GLN A 439 0.80 15.56 -11.11
N GLN A 440 1.12 16.86 -10.96
CA GLN A 440 2.20 17.50 -11.72
C GLN A 440 3.57 16.95 -11.30
N GLU A 441 3.84 16.86 -9.99
CA GLU A 441 5.11 16.33 -9.47
C GLU A 441 5.36 14.88 -9.94
N ILE A 442 4.30 14.05 -9.94
CA ILE A 442 4.37 12.65 -10.41
C ILE A 442 4.62 12.62 -11.94
N ALA A 443 3.89 13.43 -12.70
CA ALA A 443 4.04 13.47 -14.15
C ALA A 443 5.45 13.93 -14.58
N ASP A 444 6.00 14.93 -13.91
CA ASP A 444 7.36 15.42 -14.17
C ASP A 444 8.41 14.34 -13.86
N ALA A 445 8.28 13.65 -12.75
CA ALA A 445 9.18 12.55 -12.38
C ALA A 445 9.11 11.39 -13.38
N ALA A 446 7.90 10.96 -13.77
CA ALA A 446 7.68 9.91 -14.76
C ALA A 446 8.27 10.28 -16.13
N TYR A 447 8.10 11.53 -16.55
CA TYR A 447 8.66 12.04 -17.80
C TYR A 447 10.20 12.01 -17.81
N LEU A 448 10.84 12.47 -16.74
CA LEU A 448 12.30 12.43 -16.60
C LEU A 448 12.83 10.99 -16.59
N PHE A 449 12.13 10.06 -15.91
CA PHE A 449 12.48 8.65 -15.93
C PHE A 449 12.43 8.09 -17.35
N GLN A 450 11.33 8.33 -18.08
CA GLN A 450 11.18 7.85 -19.46
C GLN A 450 12.25 8.42 -20.38
N GLN A 451 12.57 9.70 -20.27
CA GLN A 451 13.66 10.31 -21.04
C GLN A 451 15.01 9.64 -20.78
N ALA A 452 15.32 9.29 -19.52
CA ALA A 452 16.57 8.60 -19.19
C ALA A 452 16.63 7.19 -19.78
N VAL A 453 15.49 6.49 -19.88
CA VAL A 453 15.36 5.18 -20.55
C VAL A 453 15.55 5.32 -22.05
N ASP A 454 14.91 6.30 -22.68
CA ASP A 454 14.99 6.55 -24.14
C ASP A 454 16.41 6.94 -24.58
N LYS A 455 17.12 7.72 -23.76
CA LYS A 455 18.51 8.11 -24.00
C LYS A 455 19.53 7.03 -23.62
N GLN A 456 19.08 5.89 -23.13
CA GLN A 456 19.93 4.81 -22.59
C GLN A 456 20.86 5.25 -21.43
N GLU A 457 20.54 6.35 -20.77
CA GLU A 457 21.17 6.76 -19.52
C GLU A 457 20.77 5.82 -18.38
N ARG A 458 19.58 5.21 -18.50
CA ARG A 458 19.06 4.14 -17.67
C ARG A 458 18.82 2.88 -18.49
N ILE A 459 19.43 1.79 -18.06
CA ILE A 459 19.29 0.50 -18.73
C ILE A 459 18.19 -0.32 -18.07
N VAL A 460 17.26 -0.80 -18.89
CA VAL A 460 16.27 -1.83 -18.53
C VAL A 460 16.60 -3.06 -19.35
N VAL A 461 17.12 -4.07 -18.67
CA VAL A 461 17.59 -5.33 -19.29
C VAL A 461 16.44 -6.02 -20.02
N GLY A 462 16.68 -6.43 -21.26
CA GLY A 462 15.68 -7.06 -22.12
C GLY A 462 14.73 -6.06 -22.82
N VAL A 463 14.82 -4.75 -22.50
CA VAL A 463 13.97 -3.70 -23.10
C VAL A 463 14.78 -2.76 -23.99
N ASN A 464 15.67 -1.96 -23.41
CA ASN A 464 16.49 -1.00 -24.19
C ASN A 464 17.95 -1.44 -24.36
N ARG A 465 18.35 -2.55 -23.70
CA ARG A 465 19.66 -3.21 -23.88
C ARG A 465 19.56 -4.69 -23.53
N PHE A 466 20.42 -5.50 -24.14
CA PHE A 466 20.46 -6.97 -23.97
C PHE A 466 19.13 -7.64 -24.33
N ASN A 467 18.44 -7.12 -25.32
CA ASN A 467 17.16 -7.62 -25.82
C ASN A 467 17.34 -8.85 -26.71
N SER A 468 16.36 -9.76 -26.67
CA SER A 468 16.20 -10.89 -27.57
C SER A 468 15.01 -10.65 -28.52
N ASP A 469 15.08 -11.22 -29.72
CA ASP A 469 13.95 -11.25 -30.66
C ASP A 469 12.92 -12.35 -30.31
N ASP A 470 13.22 -13.19 -29.33
CA ASP A 470 12.35 -14.28 -28.91
C ASP A 470 11.06 -13.77 -28.28
N LYS A 471 9.93 -14.30 -28.73
CA LYS A 471 8.64 -14.00 -28.09
C LYS A 471 8.48 -14.88 -26.85
N PRO A 472 8.08 -14.31 -25.71
CA PRO A 472 7.86 -15.09 -24.50
C PRO A 472 6.77 -16.15 -24.72
N GLN A 473 7.08 -17.40 -24.35
CA GLN A 473 6.17 -18.54 -24.44
C GLN A 473 5.78 -18.98 -23.02
N ILE A 474 4.95 -18.17 -22.34
CA ILE A 474 4.41 -18.53 -21.03
C ILE A 474 2.90 -18.75 -21.11
N GLU A 475 2.41 -19.67 -20.30
CA GLU A 475 0.98 -19.87 -20.13
C GLU A 475 0.38 -18.69 -19.36
N LEU A 476 -0.72 -18.14 -19.85
CA LEU A 476 -1.44 -17.03 -19.21
C LEU A 476 -2.77 -17.51 -18.65
N LEU A 477 -3.15 -16.98 -17.50
CA LEU A 477 -4.46 -17.23 -16.92
C LEU A 477 -5.54 -16.64 -17.82
N LYS A 478 -6.53 -17.47 -18.15
CA LYS A 478 -7.72 -17.05 -18.90
C LYS A 478 -8.94 -17.12 -18.00
N ILE A 479 -9.64 -16.00 -17.87
CA ILE A 479 -10.90 -15.95 -17.16
C ILE A 479 -12.01 -16.51 -18.05
N ASP A 480 -12.83 -17.42 -17.50
CA ASP A 480 -13.99 -17.99 -18.20
C ASP A 480 -14.98 -16.86 -18.54
N PRO A 481 -15.30 -16.61 -19.83
CA PRO A 481 -16.29 -15.61 -20.20
C PRO A 481 -17.68 -15.82 -19.59
N ALA A 482 -17.99 -17.02 -19.12
CA ALA A 482 -19.25 -17.32 -18.45
C ALA A 482 -19.35 -16.77 -17.02
N VAL A 483 -18.26 -16.31 -16.43
CA VAL A 483 -18.24 -15.76 -15.04
C VAL A 483 -19.21 -14.60 -14.91
N GLU A 484 -19.14 -13.60 -15.80
CA GLU A 484 -20.01 -12.43 -15.78
C GLU A 484 -21.50 -12.85 -15.82
N LYS A 485 -21.88 -13.71 -16.76
CA LYS A 485 -23.26 -14.20 -16.86
C LYS A 485 -23.71 -14.91 -15.58
N LYS A 486 -22.89 -15.76 -15.01
CA LYS A 486 -23.19 -16.47 -13.75
C LYS A 486 -23.36 -15.49 -12.58
N GLN A 487 -22.51 -14.46 -12.49
CA GLN A 487 -22.60 -13.46 -11.44
C GLN A 487 -23.88 -12.63 -11.56
N VAL A 488 -24.22 -12.15 -12.75
CA VAL A 488 -25.47 -11.44 -13.02
C VAL A 488 -26.72 -12.30 -12.71
N GLU A 489 -26.70 -13.58 -13.07
CA GLU A 489 -27.80 -14.49 -12.75
C GLU A 489 -27.95 -14.74 -11.22
N ARG A 490 -26.84 -14.80 -10.49
CA ARG A 490 -26.86 -14.92 -9.01
C ARG A 490 -27.44 -13.66 -8.38
N LEU A 491 -26.99 -12.50 -8.80
CA LEU A 491 -27.48 -11.21 -8.32
C LEU A 491 -28.98 -11.06 -8.55
N LYS A 492 -29.48 -11.44 -9.73
CA LYS A 492 -30.91 -11.44 -10.02
C LYS A 492 -31.70 -12.34 -9.07
N LYS A 493 -31.23 -13.57 -8.85
CA LYS A 493 -31.86 -14.52 -7.91
C LYS A 493 -31.86 -14.00 -6.48
N LEU A 494 -30.77 -13.34 -6.05
CA LEU A 494 -30.70 -12.70 -4.74
C LEU A 494 -31.80 -11.65 -4.57
N ARG A 495 -31.95 -10.73 -5.54
CA ARG A 495 -32.98 -9.68 -5.50
C ARG A 495 -34.41 -10.23 -5.55
N GLU A 496 -34.63 -11.37 -6.19
CA GLU A 496 -35.94 -12.06 -6.19
C GLU A 496 -36.25 -12.74 -4.85
N LYS A 497 -35.22 -13.23 -4.13
CA LYS A 497 -35.36 -14.05 -2.91
C LYS A 497 -35.36 -13.23 -1.62
N ARG A 498 -34.62 -12.13 -1.57
CA ARG A 498 -34.44 -11.31 -0.36
C ARG A 498 -35.73 -10.56 0.03
N ASP A 499 -35.82 -10.11 1.27
CA ASP A 499 -36.91 -9.21 1.72
C ASP A 499 -36.64 -7.77 1.22
N ASN A 500 -37.25 -7.42 0.09
CA ASN A 500 -37.08 -6.09 -0.51
C ASN A 500 -37.69 -4.95 0.34
N ASN A 501 -38.65 -5.22 1.23
CA ASN A 501 -39.16 -4.21 2.16
C ASN A 501 -38.13 -3.90 3.25
N ALA A 502 -37.49 -4.93 3.80
CA ALA A 502 -36.40 -4.73 4.77
C ALA A 502 -35.24 -3.95 4.15
N VAL A 503 -34.85 -4.27 2.92
CA VAL A 503 -33.82 -3.52 2.17
C VAL A 503 -34.23 -2.06 1.98
N SER A 504 -35.45 -1.79 1.51
CA SER A 504 -35.95 -0.43 1.28
C SER A 504 -35.95 0.40 2.56
N ASN A 505 -36.41 -0.18 3.67
CA ASN A 505 -36.39 0.48 4.97
C ASN A 505 -34.96 0.80 5.45
N ALA A 506 -34.04 -0.17 5.37
CA ALA A 506 -32.64 0.03 5.78
C ALA A 506 -31.93 1.08 4.91
N LEU A 507 -32.18 1.10 3.60
CA LEU A 507 -31.67 2.12 2.71
C LEU A 507 -32.25 3.49 3.02
N ASN A 508 -33.55 3.60 3.36
CA ASN A 508 -34.14 4.88 3.76
C ASN A 508 -33.54 5.41 5.08
N ASP A 509 -33.32 4.54 6.06
CA ASP A 509 -32.65 4.90 7.31
C ASP A 509 -31.21 5.39 7.07
N LEU A 510 -30.49 4.75 6.17
CA LEU A 510 -29.17 5.20 5.74
C LEU A 510 -29.23 6.58 5.06
N ARG A 511 -30.21 6.81 4.18
CA ARG A 511 -30.43 8.12 3.52
C ARG A 511 -30.65 9.25 4.53
N ILE A 512 -31.44 8.98 5.57
CA ILE A 512 -31.69 9.96 6.63
C ILE A 512 -30.41 10.24 7.40
N ALA A 513 -29.68 9.21 7.84
CA ALA A 513 -28.43 9.34 8.57
C ALA A 513 -27.35 10.05 7.74
N ALA A 514 -27.27 9.79 6.43
CA ALA A 514 -26.28 10.42 5.55
C ALA A 514 -26.42 11.96 5.49
N LYS A 515 -27.60 12.51 5.76
CA LYS A 515 -27.86 13.95 5.84
C LYS A 515 -27.55 14.58 7.20
N THR A 516 -27.13 13.79 8.18
CA THR A 516 -26.77 14.21 9.53
C THR A 516 -25.29 13.93 9.80
N ASN A 517 -24.84 14.14 11.05
CA ASN A 517 -23.50 13.77 11.49
C ASN A 517 -23.46 12.39 12.18
N GLU A 518 -24.52 11.57 12.04
CA GLU A 518 -24.57 10.22 12.60
C GLU A 518 -23.52 9.33 11.89
N ASN A 519 -22.83 8.45 12.65
CA ASN A 519 -21.91 7.48 12.07
C ASN A 519 -22.67 6.51 11.15
N LEU A 520 -22.23 6.41 9.90
CA LEU A 520 -22.94 5.66 8.87
C LEU A 520 -22.67 4.14 8.91
N VAL A 521 -21.58 3.69 9.53
CA VAL A 521 -21.21 2.27 9.57
C VAL A 521 -22.30 1.37 10.13
N PRO A 522 -22.98 1.70 11.26
CA PRO A 522 -24.10 0.88 11.76
C PRO A 522 -25.27 0.76 10.78
N LYS A 523 -25.59 1.83 10.04
CA LYS A 523 -26.67 1.84 9.05
C LYS A 523 -26.30 1.05 7.79
N ILE A 524 -25.07 1.18 7.32
CA ILE A 524 -24.52 0.38 6.22
C ILE A 524 -24.53 -1.11 6.62
N LEU A 525 -24.08 -1.45 7.82
CA LEU A 525 -24.10 -2.83 8.32
C LEU A 525 -25.50 -3.41 8.37
N THR A 526 -26.51 -2.62 8.76
CA THR A 526 -27.93 -3.03 8.76
C THR A 526 -28.40 -3.30 7.34
N ALA A 527 -28.11 -2.39 6.38
CA ALA A 527 -28.50 -2.58 4.98
C ALA A 527 -27.83 -3.82 4.37
N VAL A 528 -26.55 -4.04 4.62
CA VAL A 528 -25.80 -5.22 4.20
C VAL A 528 -26.41 -6.51 4.74
N LYS A 529 -26.80 -6.54 6.02
CA LYS A 529 -27.47 -7.72 6.64
C LYS A 529 -28.84 -8.04 6.03
N CYS A 530 -29.50 -7.03 5.47
CA CYS A 530 -30.72 -7.22 4.67
C CYS A 530 -30.43 -7.65 3.23
N TYR A 531 -29.17 -7.89 2.86
CA TYR A 531 -28.72 -8.19 1.49
C TYR A 531 -28.94 -7.04 0.48
N ALA A 532 -28.88 -5.78 0.92
CA ALA A 532 -28.69 -4.67 0.02
C ALA A 532 -27.36 -4.83 -0.74
N THR A 533 -27.36 -4.52 -2.03
CA THR A 533 -26.15 -4.64 -2.86
C THR A 533 -25.21 -3.46 -2.66
N GLY A 534 -23.95 -3.64 -3.06
CA GLY A 534 -22.96 -2.56 -3.06
C GLY A 534 -23.41 -1.38 -3.92
N GLY A 535 -23.93 -1.67 -5.12
CA GLY A 535 -24.43 -0.67 -6.04
C GLY A 535 -25.66 0.09 -5.51
N GLU A 536 -26.61 -0.59 -4.83
CA GLU A 536 -27.78 0.07 -4.23
C GLU A 536 -27.36 1.06 -3.13
N ILE A 537 -26.42 0.68 -2.27
CA ILE A 537 -25.90 1.54 -1.21
C ILE A 537 -25.11 2.73 -1.80
N VAL A 538 -24.25 2.47 -2.78
CA VAL A 538 -23.46 3.52 -3.45
C VAL A 538 -24.37 4.49 -4.20
N ALA A 539 -25.37 4.01 -4.94
CA ALA A 539 -26.32 4.86 -5.65
C ALA A 539 -27.05 5.82 -4.69
N LEU A 540 -27.52 5.28 -3.56
CA LEU A 540 -28.14 6.10 -2.51
C LEU A 540 -27.19 7.16 -1.95
N LEU A 541 -25.95 6.78 -1.65
CA LEU A 541 -24.97 7.74 -1.12
C LEU A 541 -24.58 8.79 -2.15
N LYS A 542 -24.53 8.46 -3.45
CA LYS A 542 -24.36 9.43 -4.55
C LYS A 542 -25.48 10.47 -4.61
N GLU A 543 -26.73 10.08 -4.35
CA GLU A 543 -27.87 11.03 -4.28
C GLU A 543 -27.66 12.09 -3.18
N VAL A 544 -27.01 11.73 -2.05
CA VAL A 544 -26.81 12.62 -0.91
C VAL A 544 -25.50 13.39 -1.00
N PHE A 545 -24.42 12.74 -1.40
CA PHE A 545 -23.05 13.27 -1.37
C PHE A 545 -22.60 13.86 -2.71
N GLY A 546 -23.27 13.48 -3.81
CA GLY A 546 -22.81 13.78 -5.15
C GLY A 546 -21.69 12.85 -5.64
N GLU A 547 -21.27 13.07 -6.86
CA GLU A 547 -20.16 12.37 -7.51
C GLU A 547 -18.96 13.31 -7.67
N TYR A 548 -17.76 12.79 -7.46
CA TYR A 548 -16.54 13.56 -7.74
C TYR A 548 -16.25 13.57 -9.25
N ARG A 549 -15.88 14.73 -9.75
CA ARG A 549 -15.35 14.92 -11.09
C ARG A 549 -14.03 15.68 -10.99
N GLU A 550 -12.99 15.08 -11.51
CA GLU A 550 -11.68 15.73 -11.58
C GLU A 550 -11.74 16.96 -12.47
N LYS A 551 -11.14 18.05 -12.01
CA LYS A 551 -11.01 19.26 -12.83
C LYS A 551 -9.89 19.05 -13.84
N PRO A 552 -10.06 19.48 -15.11
CA PRO A 552 -8.95 19.49 -16.06
C PRO A 552 -7.78 20.31 -15.49
N LEU A 553 -6.58 19.74 -15.50
CA LEU A 553 -5.37 20.41 -15.04
C LEU A 553 -4.64 21.16 -16.18
N PHE A 554 -5.05 20.92 -17.43
CA PHE A 554 -4.45 21.48 -18.66
C PHE A 554 -5.53 22.01 -19.59
#